data_c00b0c9081fc394cc72869858141866c
#
_entry.id   c00b0c9081fc394cc72869858141866c
#
_cell.length_a   1.000
_cell.length_b   1.000
_cell.length_c   1.000
_cell.angle_alpha   90.00
_cell.angle_beta   90.00
_cell.angle_gamma   90.00
#
_symmetry.space_group_name_H-M   'P 1'
#
loop_
_entity.id
_entity.type
_entity.pdbx_description
1 polymer ?
#
loop_
_entity_poly.entity_id
_entity_poly.type
_entity_poly.pdbx_seq_one_letter_code
_entity_poly.pdbx_strand_id
1 'polypeptide(L)'
;MDKTGKHANNRITDKYIQAFASKIWQDQPKTAETIAREASKIVRIAYRRNSIFFSGKSKRGVVGGLFYCLGLSLGSLKTQREIAQV
;
A
#
# COMPACT_ATOMS: atom_id res chain seq x y z
N MET A 1 -9.46 23.94 11.10
CA MET A 1 -8.96 23.59 11.10
C MET A 1 -8.70 22.36 11.30
N ASP A 2 -8.70 21.73 11.81
CA ASP A 2 -8.38 20.53 12.01
C ASP A 2 -8.85 19.69 10.98
N LYS A 3 -9.65 20.04 10.17
CA LYS A 3 -10.00 19.34 9.16
C LYS A 3 -8.86 19.01 8.33
N THR A 4 -7.89 19.82 8.26
CA THR A 4 -6.67 19.56 7.55
C THR A 4 -6.05 18.28 8.02
N GLY A 5 -6.08 18.04 9.29
CA GLY A 5 -5.55 16.81 9.84
C GLY A 5 -6.28 15.60 9.33
N LYS A 6 -7.59 15.72 9.19
CA LYS A 6 -8.35 14.61 8.69
C LYS A 6 -7.99 14.28 7.27
N HIS A 7 -7.84 15.29 6.43
CA HIS A 7 -7.46 15.05 5.05
C HIS A 7 -6.10 14.38 4.96
N ALA A 8 -5.18 14.81 5.79
CA ALA A 8 -3.86 14.22 5.81
C ALA A 8 -3.93 12.74 6.17
N ASN A 9 -4.87 12.37 7.02
CA ASN A 9 -4.99 10.98 7.44
C ASN A 9 -5.49 10.06 6.34
N ASN A 10 -6.05 10.63 5.28
CA ASN A 10 -6.51 9.82 4.16
C ASN A 10 -5.43 9.57 3.12
N ARG A 11 -4.28 10.20 3.30
CA ARG A 11 -3.21 10.03 2.34
C ARG A 11 -2.45 8.74 2.60
N ILE A 12 -2.09 8.05 1.52
CA ILE A 12 -1.29 6.83 1.64
C ILE A 12 0.16 7.24 1.83
N THR A 13 0.73 6.86 2.97
CA THR A 13 2.10 7.23 3.32
C THR A 13 3.00 6.01 3.22
N ASP A 14 4.31 6.24 3.11
CA ASP A 14 5.28 5.15 3.11
C ASP A 14 5.17 4.33 4.39
N LYS A 15 4.95 5.01 5.51
CA LYS A 15 4.85 4.34 6.79
C LYS A 15 3.66 3.38 6.82
N TYR A 16 2.54 3.81 6.26
CA TYR A 16 1.36 2.96 6.18
C TYR A 16 1.64 1.72 5.33
N ILE A 17 2.28 1.93 4.19
CA ILE A 17 2.60 0.85 3.26
C ILE A 17 3.53 -0.16 3.92
N GLN A 18 4.56 0.33 4.61
CA GLN A 18 5.53 -0.54 5.28
C GLN A 18 4.86 -1.37 6.37
N ALA A 19 4.01 -0.73 7.17
CA ALA A 19 3.33 -1.43 8.25
C ALA A 19 2.41 -2.51 7.71
N PHE A 20 1.69 -2.21 6.65
CA PHE A 20 0.76 -3.15 6.04
C PHE A 20 1.52 -4.35 5.44
N ALA A 21 2.59 -4.07 4.71
CA ALA A 21 3.40 -5.13 4.11
C ALA A 21 4.01 -6.03 5.18
N SER A 22 4.46 -5.44 6.28
CA SER A 22 5.05 -6.23 7.36
C SER A 22 4.05 -7.19 7.98
N LYS A 23 2.79 -6.81 8.01
CA LYS A 23 1.76 -7.69 8.56
C LYS A 23 1.46 -8.84 7.61
N ILE A 24 1.46 -8.58 6.31
CA ILE A 24 1.14 -9.61 5.33
C ILE A 24 2.28 -10.60 5.18
N TRP A 25 3.50 -10.10 5.09
CA TRP A 25 4.67 -10.96 4.88
C TRP A 25 5.51 -11.05 6.15
N GLN A 26 4.86 -11.39 7.27
CA GLN A 26 5.54 -11.49 8.56
C GLN A 26 6.68 -12.47 8.55
N ASP A 27 6.51 -13.56 7.81
CA ASP A 27 7.51 -14.61 7.74
C ASP A 27 8.57 -14.36 6.66
N GLN A 28 8.45 -13.25 5.94
CA GLN A 28 9.38 -12.92 4.86
C GLN A 28 9.72 -11.43 4.92
N PRO A 29 10.47 -11.01 5.93
CA PRO A 29 10.72 -9.57 6.13
C PRO A 29 11.41 -8.89 4.95
N LYS A 30 12.29 -9.58 4.24
CA LYS A 30 12.94 -8.96 3.09
C LYS A 30 11.96 -8.77 1.94
N THR A 31 11.06 -9.72 1.76
CA THR A 31 10.02 -9.59 0.75
C THR A 31 9.10 -8.44 1.09
N ALA A 32 8.70 -8.32 2.36
CA ALA A 32 7.87 -7.21 2.80
C ALA A 32 8.53 -5.87 2.51
N GLU A 33 9.81 -5.77 2.78
CA GLU A 33 10.56 -4.54 2.54
C GLU A 33 10.59 -4.18 1.07
N THR A 34 10.87 -5.17 0.22
CA THR A 34 10.95 -4.95 -1.22
C THR A 34 9.59 -4.52 -1.77
N ILE A 35 8.54 -5.21 -1.37
CA ILE A 35 7.20 -4.91 -1.83
C ILE A 35 6.76 -3.53 -1.36
N ALA A 36 7.05 -3.19 -0.11
CA ALA A 36 6.71 -1.87 0.41
C ALA A 36 7.42 -0.77 -0.36
N ARG A 37 8.69 -0.98 -0.70
CA ARG A 37 9.46 0.01 -1.44
C ARG A 37 8.88 0.22 -2.83
N GLU A 38 8.56 -0.88 -3.53
CA GLU A 38 8.01 -0.76 -4.87
C GLU A 38 6.62 -0.14 -4.85
N ALA A 39 5.79 -0.52 -3.89
CA ALA A 39 4.46 0.07 -3.76
C ALA A 39 4.56 1.56 -3.48
N SER A 40 5.50 1.97 -2.64
CA SER A 40 5.71 3.38 -2.32
C SER A 40 6.08 4.19 -3.55
N LYS A 41 6.91 3.61 -4.42
CA LYS A 41 7.28 4.28 -5.66
C LYS A 41 6.05 4.49 -6.55
N ILE A 42 5.23 3.48 -6.68
CA ILE A 42 4.04 3.55 -7.52
C ILE A 42 3.08 4.59 -6.99
N VAL A 43 2.85 4.59 -5.68
CA VAL A 43 1.96 5.56 -5.06
C VAL A 43 2.47 6.98 -5.26
N ARG A 44 3.77 7.16 -5.09
CA ARG A 44 4.38 8.49 -5.25
C ARG A 44 4.20 9.01 -6.66
N ILE A 45 4.42 8.13 -7.65
CA ILE A 45 4.26 8.52 -9.05
C ILE A 45 2.80 8.86 -9.35
N ALA A 46 1.88 8.07 -8.83
CA ALA A 46 0.47 8.30 -9.05
C ALA A 46 0.02 9.65 -8.48
N TYR A 47 0.47 9.97 -7.27
CA TYR A 47 0.14 11.27 -6.66
C TYR A 47 0.73 12.43 -7.46
N ARG A 48 1.94 12.22 -8.00
CA ARG A 48 2.59 13.28 -8.75
C ARG A 48 1.86 13.56 -10.06
N ARG A 49 1.36 12.52 -10.71
CA ARG A 49 0.66 12.67 -11.97
C ARG A 49 -0.76 13.16 -11.80
N ASN A 50 -1.43 12.67 -10.76
CA ASN A 50 -2.82 13.04 -10.57
C ASN A 50 -3.11 12.96 -9.08
N SER A 51 -3.10 14.10 -8.42
CA SER A 51 -3.24 14.13 -6.96
C SER A 51 -4.59 13.61 -6.47
N ILE A 52 -5.58 13.52 -7.36
CA ILE A 52 -6.88 13.02 -6.93
C ILE A 52 -7.11 11.58 -7.39
N PHE A 53 -6.06 10.93 -7.90
CA PHE A 53 -6.19 9.56 -8.40
C PHE A 53 -6.81 8.61 -7.38
N PHE A 54 -6.42 8.75 -6.12
CA PHE A 54 -6.93 7.88 -5.06
C PHE A 54 -8.13 8.45 -4.32
N SER A 55 -8.65 9.57 -4.79
CA SER A 55 -9.79 10.19 -4.14
C SER A 55 -11.00 9.27 -4.21
N GLY A 56 -11.66 9.08 -3.09
CA GLY A 56 -12.83 8.22 -3.04
C GLY A 56 -12.51 6.74 -2.92
N LYS A 57 -11.23 6.37 -2.96
CA LYS A 57 -10.84 4.97 -2.80
C LYS A 57 -10.26 4.77 -1.41
N SER A 58 -10.48 3.59 -0.84
CA SER A 58 -9.92 3.31 0.47
C SER A 58 -8.42 3.04 0.34
N LYS A 59 -7.66 3.50 1.33
CA LYS A 59 -6.23 3.23 1.37
C LYS A 59 -5.97 1.73 1.32
N ARG A 60 -6.70 1.01 2.12
CA ARG A 60 -6.51 -0.43 2.23
C ARG A 60 -6.77 -1.13 0.91
N GLY A 61 -7.80 -0.71 0.19
CA GLY A 61 -8.11 -1.31 -1.10
C GLY A 61 -7.04 -1.05 -2.13
N VAL A 62 -6.56 0.19 -2.20
CA VAL A 62 -5.53 0.55 -3.15
C VAL A 62 -4.22 -0.19 -2.87
N VAL A 63 -3.77 -0.13 -1.62
CA VAL A 63 -2.50 -0.76 -1.26
C VAL A 63 -2.61 -2.28 -1.33
N GLY A 64 -3.75 -2.83 -0.94
CA GLY A 64 -3.96 -4.27 -1.05
C GLY A 64 -3.87 -4.75 -2.49
N GLY A 65 -4.45 -4.00 -3.42
CA GLY A 65 -4.36 -4.33 -4.83
C GLY A 65 -2.94 -4.28 -5.35
N LEU A 66 -2.18 -3.26 -4.93
CA LEU A 66 -0.78 -3.15 -5.30
C LEU A 66 0.02 -4.32 -4.76
N PHE A 67 -0.23 -4.71 -3.53
CA PHE A 67 0.47 -5.83 -2.91
C PHE A 67 0.18 -7.13 -3.65
N TYR A 68 -1.05 -7.33 -4.06
CA TYR A 68 -1.41 -8.52 -4.81
C TYR A 68 -0.63 -8.57 -6.13
N CYS A 69 -0.61 -7.48 -6.86
CA CYS A 69 0.10 -7.41 -8.13
C CYS A 69 1.61 -7.58 -7.95
N LEU A 70 2.17 -6.92 -6.95
CA LEU A 70 3.62 -7.01 -6.72
C LEU A 70 4.02 -8.38 -6.23
N GLY A 71 3.19 -9.00 -5.40
CA GLY A 71 3.44 -10.35 -4.95
C GLY A 71 3.48 -11.33 -6.10
N LEU A 72 2.57 -11.16 -7.04
CA LEU A 72 2.55 -11.99 -8.25
C LEU A 72 3.86 -11.83 -9.01
N SER A 73 4.28 -10.58 -9.24
CA SER A 73 5.49 -10.30 -10.02
C SER A 73 6.73 -10.85 -9.37
N LEU A 74 6.78 -10.85 -8.05
CA LEU A 74 7.98 -11.25 -7.33
C LEU A 74 7.95 -12.72 -6.89
N GLY A 75 6.90 -13.43 -7.23
CA GLY A 75 6.82 -14.83 -6.87
C GLY A 75 6.50 -15.09 -5.41
N SER A 76 6.04 -14.07 -4.69
CA SER A 76 5.69 -14.19 -3.27
C SER A 76 4.20 -13.92 -3.09
N LEU A 77 3.41 -14.53 -3.91
CA LEU A 77 1.98 -14.28 -3.99
C LEU A 77 1.26 -14.53 -2.67
N LYS A 78 0.43 -13.56 -2.30
CA LYS A 78 -0.55 -13.73 -1.24
C LYS A 78 -1.89 -13.52 -1.90
N THR A 79 -2.87 -14.35 -1.60
CA THR A 79 -4.18 -14.21 -2.22
C THR A 79 -4.86 -12.95 -1.71
N GLN A 80 -5.86 -12.49 -2.45
CA GLN A 80 -6.61 -11.32 -2.02
C GLN A 80 -7.26 -11.57 -0.66
N ARG A 81 -7.65 -12.80 -0.40
CA ARG A 81 -8.23 -13.14 0.89
C ARG A 81 -7.22 -12.99 2.02
N GLU A 82 -6.00 -13.47 1.82
CA GLU A 82 -4.95 -13.33 2.83
C GLU A 82 -4.63 -11.87 3.11
N ILE A 83 -4.57 -11.07 2.05
CA ILE A 83 -4.30 -9.65 2.21
C ILE A 83 -5.45 -8.97 2.95
N ALA A 84 -6.67 -9.34 2.66
CA ALA A 84 -7.83 -8.75 3.28
C ALA A 84 -7.96 -9.07 4.77
N GLN A 85 -7.36 -10.16 5.19
CA GLN A 85 -7.45 -10.57 6.59
C GLN A 85 -6.49 -9.83 7.51
N VAL A 86 -5.59 -9.06 6.96
CA VAL A 86 -4.59 -8.34 7.75
C VAL A 86 -5.09 -6.99 8.27
#